data_64c8f7921f7e60249edfd345acb74a4a
#
_entry.id   64c8f7921f7e60249edfd345acb74a4a
#
_cell.length_a   1.000
_cell.length_b   1.000
_cell.length_c   1.000
_cell.angle_alpha   90.00
_cell.angle_beta   90.00
_cell.angle_gamma   90.00
#
_symmetry.space_group_name_H-M   'P 1'
#
loop_
_entity.id
_entity.type
_entity.pdbx_description
1 polymer ?
#
loop_
_entity_poly.entity_id
_entity_poly.type
_entity_poly.pdbx_seq_one_letter_code
_entity_poly.pdbx_strand_id
1 'polypeptide(L)'
;IDGTTNFLYNLSGYAISIAACIGAEPIAAAVFLPATRELFVAAQGHGAWLGSNPLRVSSCESLDTALIGTGFSYSSARREAQGQRISRLLPQVRDIRRCGAAAADLCFVACGRLDAYFEEGLQPWDLAAGQLIASEAGAQISNFSGEPITPSEVLVSTPGIHSSLVASL
;
A
#
# COMPACT_ATOMS: atom_id res chain seq x y z
N ILE A 1 5.72 -14.08 -5.01
CA ILE A 1 4.28 -14.06 -4.66
C ILE A 1 4.14 -13.37 -3.32
N ASP A 2 3.35 -12.32 -3.28
CA ASP A 2 2.93 -11.65 -2.05
C ASP A 2 1.52 -12.14 -1.65
N GLY A 3 1.22 -12.18 -0.35
CA GLY A 3 -0.03 -12.76 0.16
C GLY A 3 -0.01 -14.30 0.22
N THR A 4 1.14 -14.90 0.56
CA THR A 4 1.32 -16.36 0.62
C THR A 4 0.32 -17.06 1.55
N THR A 5 -0.07 -16.44 2.66
CA THR A 5 -1.12 -16.96 3.53
C THR A 5 -2.45 -17.06 2.79
N ASN A 6 -2.84 -16.00 2.06
CA ASN A 6 -4.06 -16.02 1.25
C ASN A 6 -4.01 -17.12 0.19
N PHE A 7 -2.88 -17.26 -0.49
CA PHE A 7 -2.67 -18.30 -1.49
C PHE A 7 -2.85 -19.72 -0.90
N LEU A 8 -2.22 -19.99 0.26
CA LEU A 8 -2.31 -21.28 0.95
C LEU A 8 -3.73 -21.63 1.42
N TYR A 9 -4.51 -20.61 1.79
CA TYR A 9 -5.90 -20.77 2.24
C TYR A 9 -6.93 -20.60 1.12
N ASN A 10 -6.50 -20.56 -0.14
CA ASN A 10 -7.37 -20.37 -1.31
C ASN A 10 -8.21 -19.08 -1.27
N LEU A 11 -7.68 -18.03 -0.65
CA LEU A 11 -8.26 -16.69 -0.68
C LEU A 11 -7.73 -15.92 -1.89
N SER A 12 -8.53 -14.99 -2.42
CA SER A 12 -8.20 -14.24 -3.65
C SER A 12 -7.17 -13.13 -3.50
N GLY A 13 -6.78 -12.76 -2.28
CA GLY A 13 -5.94 -11.59 -1.98
C GLY A 13 -4.44 -11.90 -2.06
N TYR A 14 -3.92 -12.34 -3.21
CA TYR A 14 -2.49 -12.55 -3.45
C TYR A 14 -2.07 -11.91 -4.77
N ALA A 15 -0.78 -11.56 -4.89
CA ALA A 15 -0.23 -10.86 -6.03
C ALA A 15 1.11 -11.43 -6.49
N ILE A 16 1.45 -11.21 -7.76
CA ILE A 16 2.79 -11.35 -8.32
C ILE A 16 3.34 -9.93 -8.47
N SER A 17 4.41 -9.63 -7.73
CA SER A 17 5.03 -8.30 -7.66
C SER A 17 6.44 -8.36 -8.24
N ILE A 18 6.73 -7.51 -9.23
CA ILE A 18 8.02 -7.45 -9.93
C ILE A 18 8.40 -5.97 -10.09
N ALA A 19 9.62 -5.64 -9.69
CA ALA A 19 10.21 -4.33 -9.94
C ALA A 19 11.60 -4.47 -10.57
N ALA A 20 11.93 -3.59 -11.50
CA ALA A 20 13.28 -3.36 -11.97
C ALA A 20 13.83 -2.12 -11.25
N CYS A 21 15.02 -2.23 -10.66
CA CYS A 21 15.63 -1.16 -9.88
C CYS A 21 17.03 -0.79 -10.42
N ILE A 22 17.41 0.48 -10.28
CA ILE A 22 18.78 0.95 -10.40
C ILE A 22 19.24 1.32 -8.98
N GLY A 23 20.16 0.52 -8.41
CA GLY A 23 20.45 0.61 -6.98
C GLY A 23 19.21 0.24 -6.15
N ALA A 24 18.76 1.13 -5.28
CA ALA A 24 17.55 0.97 -4.48
C ALA A 24 16.29 1.58 -5.13
N GLU A 25 16.42 2.32 -6.24
CA GLU A 25 15.35 3.07 -6.88
C GLU A 25 14.59 2.19 -7.90
N PRO A 26 13.28 1.94 -7.73
CA PRO A 26 12.48 1.24 -8.71
C PRO A 26 12.20 2.14 -9.92
N ILE A 27 12.56 1.66 -11.12
CA ILE A 27 12.39 2.39 -12.40
C ILE A 27 11.27 1.83 -13.28
N ALA A 28 10.88 0.58 -13.06
CA ALA A 28 9.74 -0.04 -13.71
C ALA A 28 9.11 -1.07 -12.79
N ALA A 29 7.80 -1.20 -12.84
CA ALA A 29 7.04 -2.06 -11.95
C ALA A 29 5.88 -2.75 -12.66
N ALA A 30 5.58 -3.98 -12.23
CA ALA A 30 4.38 -4.71 -12.59
C ALA A 30 3.87 -5.48 -11.37
N VAL A 31 2.57 -5.33 -11.07
CA VAL A 31 1.86 -6.12 -10.07
C VAL A 31 0.64 -6.76 -10.74
N PHE A 32 0.58 -8.08 -10.70
CA PHE A 32 -0.53 -8.84 -11.24
C PHE A 32 -1.35 -9.49 -10.13
N LEU A 33 -2.66 -9.28 -10.15
CA LEU A 33 -3.63 -9.90 -9.24
C LEU A 33 -4.33 -11.06 -9.98
N PRO A 34 -3.94 -12.32 -9.77
CA PRO A 34 -4.46 -13.45 -10.56
C PRO A 34 -5.96 -13.66 -10.42
N ALA A 35 -6.51 -13.43 -9.22
CA ALA A 35 -7.93 -13.66 -8.95
C ALA A 35 -8.85 -12.72 -9.73
N THR A 36 -8.45 -11.48 -9.92
CA THR A 36 -9.22 -10.45 -10.66
C THR A 36 -8.70 -10.26 -12.09
N ARG A 37 -7.56 -10.87 -12.45
CA ARG A 37 -6.84 -10.71 -13.72
C ARG A 37 -6.47 -9.25 -14.00
N GLU A 38 -6.15 -8.51 -12.97
CA GLU A 38 -5.74 -7.11 -13.06
C GLU A 38 -4.22 -7.02 -13.11
N LEU A 39 -3.70 -6.30 -14.10
CA LEU A 39 -2.29 -5.99 -14.25
C LEU A 39 -2.07 -4.49 -14.06
N PHE A 40 -1.40 -4.13 -12.98
CA PHE A 40 -0.93 -2.77 -12.69
C PHE A 40 0.50 -2.62 -13.15
N VAL A 41 0.81 -1.56 -13.86
CA VAL A 41 2.17 -1.27 -14.34
C VAL A 41 2.52 0.19 -14.13
N ALA A 42 3.82 0.47 -13.95
CA ALA A 42 4.35 1.84 -13.92
C ALA A 42 5.78 1.86 -14.46
N ALA A 43 6.18 3.01 -14.96
CA ALA A 43 7.58 3.34 -15.20
C ALA A 43 7.84 4.76 -14.70
N GLN A 44 9.01 4.99 -14.13
CA GLN A 44 9.40 6.26 -13.53
C GLN A 44 9.24 7.42 -14.50
N GLY A 45 8.44 8.44 -14.14
CA GLY A 45 8.13 9.60 -14.96
C GLY A 45 7.13 9.37 -16.09
N HIS A 46 6.52 8.17 -16.20
CA HIS A 46 5.60 7.81 -17.27
C HIS A 46 4.18 7.47 -16.77
N GLY A 47 3.92 7.65 -15.47
CA GLY A 47 2.64 7.35 -14.86
C GLY A 47 2.43 5.87 -14.57
N ALA A 48 1.28 5.58 -13.95
CA ALA A 48 0.84 4.22 -13.61
C ALA A 48 -0.46 3.87 -14.36
N TRP A 49 -0.66 2.57 -14.65
CA TRP A 49 -1.73 2.10 -15.49
C TRP A 49 -2.33 0.78 -15.00
N LEU A 50 -3.65 0.62 -15.15
CA LEU A 50 -4.36 -0.64 -15.06
C LEU A 50 -4.89 -1.01 -16.46
N GLY A 51 -4.23 -1.94 -17.11
CA GLY A 51 -4.48 -2.17 -18.53
C GLY A 51 -4.19 -0.93 -19.36
N SER A 52 -5.19 -0.35 -20.03
CA SER A 52 -5.10 0.91 -20.78
C SER A 52 -5.56 2.15 -19.99
N ASN A 53 -6.02 1.99 -18.74
CA ASN A 53 -6.56 3.09 -17.95
C ASN A 53 -5.47 3.71 -17.08
N PRO A 54 -5.21 5.04 -17.18
CA PRO A 54 -4.26 5.70 -16.30
C PRO A 54 -4.79 5.69 -14.87
N LEU A 55 -3.90 5.44 -13.92
CA LEU A 55 -4.23 5.42 -12.50
C LEU A 55 -4.12 6.81 -11.89
N ARG A 56 -4.97 7.05 -10.90
CA ARG A 56 -4.90 8.20 -10.00
C ARG A 56 -5.40 7.77 -8.62
N VAL A 57 -4.73 8.24 -7.60
CA VAL A 57 -5.21 8.12 -6.21
C VAL A 57 -6.55 8.81 -6.03
N SER A 58 -7.26 8.49 -4.96
CA SER A 58 -8.53 9.12 -4.63
C SER A 58 -8.37 10.60 -4.28
N SER A 59 -9.48 11.33 -4.27
CA SER A 59 -9.57 12.73 -3.82
C SER A 59 -10.06 12.85 -2.37
N CYS A 60 -9.81 11.85 -1.53
CA CYS A 60 -10.19 11.88 -0.12
C CYS A 60 -9.41 12.96 0.64
N GLU A 61 -10.12 13.84 1.36
CA GLU A 61 -9.54 14.99 2.08
C GLU A 61 -9.74 14.89 3.60
N SER A 62 -10.45 13.87 4.10
CA SER A 62 -10.77 13.74 5.52
C SER A 62 -10.67 12.29 5.99
N LEU A 63 -10.08 12.08 7.20
CA LEU A 63 -9.88 10.74 7.77
C LEU A 63 -11.21 10.02 8.03
N ASP A 64 -12.25 10.70 8.46
CA ASP A 64 -13.55 10.11 8.78
C ASP A 64 -14.25 9.47 7.57
N THR A 65 -13.84 9.83 6.36
CA THR A 65 -14.30 9.23 5.11
C THR A 65 -13.31 8.26 4.49
N ALA A 66 -12.10 8.15 5.05
CA ALA A 66 -11.01 7.38 4.48
C ALA A 66 -11.15 5.87 4.72
N LEU A 67 -10.94 5.08 3.68
CA LEU A 67 -10.81 3.63 3.72
C LEU A 67 -9.33 3.26 3.69
N ILE A 68 -8.85 2.63 4.76
CA ILE A 68 -7.40 2.42 4.98
C ILE A 68 -7.06 0.93 4.95
N GLY A 69 -6.03 0.57 4.19
CA GLY A 69 -5.41 -0.75 4.19
C GLY A 69 -4.32 -0.86 5.25
N THR A 70 -4.12 -2.07 5.79
CA THR A 70 -3.00 -2.37 6.70
C THR A 70 -2.61 -3.83 6.67
N GLY A 71 -1.43 -4.12 7.21
CA GLY A 71 -0.95 -5.48 7.45
C GLY A 71 -0.45 -5.69 8.87
N PHE A 72 -0.17 -6.94 9.21
CA PHE A 72 0.32 -7.33 10.54
C PHE A 72 1.50 -8.27 10.44
N SER A 73 2.47 -8.05 11.32
CA SER A 73 3.68 -8.87 11.43
C SER A 73 3.34 -10.33 11.82
N TYR A 74 4.21 -11.26 11.42
CA TYR A 74 4.19 -12.63 11.92
C TYR A 74 4.63 -12.76 13.39
N SER A 75 5.30 -11.76 13.95
CA SER A 75 5.67 -11.70 15.37
C SER A 75 4.49 -11.31 16.25
N SER A 76 4.15 -12.12 17.26
CA SER A 76 3.06 -11.83 18.19
C SER A 76 3.28 -10.54 18.97
N ALA A 77 4.52 -10.28 19.43
CA ALA A 77 4.87 -9.06 20.15
C ALA A 77 4.67 -7.79 19.29
N ARG A 78 5.03 -7.85 17.99
CA ARG A 78 4.77 -6.73 17.07
C ARG A 78 3.28 -6.54 16.82
N ARG A 79 2.51 -7.64 16.68
CA ARG A 79 1.05 -7.55 16.49
C ARG A 79 0.34 -6.87 17.65
N GLU A 80 0.82 -7.04 18.89
CA GLU A 80 0.25 -6.35 20.04
C GLU A 80 0.37 -4.83 19.87
N ALA A 81 1.57 -4.32 19.55
CA ALA A 81 1.77 -2.89 19.30
C ALA A 81 0.96 -2.37 18.10
N GLN A 82 0.91 -3.16 17.02
CA GLN A 82 0.09 -2.86 15.84
C GLN A 82 -1.40 -2.83 16.17
N GLY A 83 -1.90 -3.76 17.00
CA GLY A 83 -3.28 -3.77 17.48
C GLY A 83 -3.64 -2.51 18.28
N GLN A 84 -2.71 -2.04 19.12
CA GLN A 84 -2.90 -0.79 19.87
C GLN A 84 -2.98 0.43 18.93
N ARG A 85 -2.17 0.47 17.86
CA ARG A 85 -2.23 1.52 16.83
C ARG A 85 -3.57 1.49 16.11
N ILE A 86 -4.03 0.32 15.68
CA ILE A 86 -5.35 0.15 15.05
C ILE A 86 -6.48 0.62 15.97
N SER A 87 -6.43 0.28 17.25
CA SER A 87 -7.44 0.70 18.24
C SER A 87 -7.56 2.22 18.37
N ARG A 88 -6.43 2.96 18.21
CA ARG A 88 -6.46 4.43 18.21
C ARG A 88 -6.95 5.03 16.90
N LEU A 89 -6.60 4.40 15.77
CA LEU A 89 -6.95 4.90 14.44
C LEU A 89 -8.42 4.60 14.07
N LEU A 90 -8.93 3.43 14.43
CA LEU A 90 -10.25 2.94 13.99
C LEU A 90 -11.41 3.92 14.23
N PRO A 91 -11.53 4.64 15.36
CA PRO A 91 -12.59 5.61 15.56
C PRO A 91 -12.47 6.90 14.73
N GLN A 92 -11.33 7.12 14.07
CA GLN A 92 -11.04 8.34 13.31
C GLN A 92 -11.26 8.18 11.80
N VAL A 93 -11.42 6.94 11.32
CA VAL A 93 -11.49 6.62 9.89
C VAL A 93 -12.82 5.97 9.53
N ARG A 94 -13.18 5.94 8.25
CA ARG A 94 -14.38 5.23 7.78
C ARG A 94 -14.35 3.76 8.11
N ASP A 95 -13.24 3.09 7.80
CA ASP A 95 -13.04 1.65 8.04
C ASP A 95 -11.61 1.24 7.72
N ILE A 96 -11.22 0.05 8.17
CA ILE A 96 -9.91 -0.54 7.92
C ILE A 96 -10.08 -1.85 7.16
N ARG A 97 -9.17 -2.12 6.23
CA ARG A 97 -9.06 -3.36 5.46
C ARG A 97 -7.74 -4.05 5.74
N ARG A 98 -7.78 -5.37 5.92
CA ARG A 98 -6.61 -6.23 6.00
C ARG A 98 -6.68 -7.23 4.86
N CYS A 99 -6.26 -6.81 3.64
CA CYS A 99 -6.39 -7.64 2.43
C CYS A 99 -5.37 -8.77 2.39
N GLY A 100 -4.16 -8.54 2.93
CA GLY A 100 -3.18 -9.60 3.16
C GLY A 100 -2.09 -9.75 2.10
N ALA A 101 -1.95 -8.74 1.23
CA ALA A 101 -0.87 -8.63 0.26
C ALA A 101 -0.52 -7.16 0.08
N ALA A 102 0.64 -6.73 0.59
CA ALA A 102 1.10 -5.35 0.55
C ALA A 102 1.16 -4.78 -0.88
N ALA A 103 1.66 -5.56 -1.83
CA ALA A 103 1.74 -5.15 -3.23
C ALA A 103 0.36 -4.89 -3.85
N ALA A 104 -0.67 -5.67 -3.45
CA ALA A 104 -2.04 -5.44 -3.89
C ALA A 104 -2.64 -4.20 -3.23
N ASP A 105 -2.44 -4.02 -1.92
CA ASP A 105 -2.96 -2.88 -1.17
C ASP A 105 -2.37 -1.55 -1.68
N LEU A 106 -1.08 -1.51 -2.02
CA LEU A 106 -0.43 -0.36 -2.66
C LEU A 106 -1.04 -0.04 -4.04
N CYS A 107 -1.35 -1.07 -4.85
CA CYS A 107 -2.08 -0.88 -6.11
C CYS A 107 -3.51 -0.38 -5.89
N PHE A 108 -4.17 -0.80 -4.80
CA PHE A 108 -5.50 -0.30 -4.46
C PHE A 108 -5.48 1.17 -4.05
N VAL A 109 -4.42 1.65 -3.40
CA VAL A 109 -4.22 3.09 -3.20
C VAL A 109 -4.00 3.79 -4.54
N ALA A 110 -3.14 3.25 -5.41
CA ALA A 110 -2.84 3.84 -6.71
C ALA A 110 -4.08 4.02 -7.61
N CYS A 111 -5.08 3.15 -7.48
CA CYS A 111 -6.32 3.23 -8.26
C CYS A 111 -7.51 3.82 -7.50
N GLY A 112 -7.32 4.35 -6.29
CA GLY A 112 -8.35 5.00 -5.47
C GLY A 112 -9.37 4.04 -4.86
N ARG A 113 -9.10 2.73 -4.79
CA ARG A 113 -9.93 1.75 -4.06
C ARG A 113 -9.69 1.79 -2.56
N LEU A 114 -8.47 2.17 -2.15
CA LEU A 114 -8.10 2.56 -0.79
C LEU A 114 -7.61 4.00 -0.82
N ASP A 115 -7.81 4.72 0.26
CA ASP A 115 -7.32 6.09 0.41
C ASP A 115 -5.92 6.12 1.02
N ALA A 116 -5.56 5.08 1.76
CA ALA A 116 -4.22 4.88 2.30
C ALA A 116 -3.91 3.41 2.57
N TYR A 117 -2.63 3.14 2.73
CA TYR A 117 -2.08 1.89 3.24
C TYR A 117 -0.92 2.19 4.17
N PHE A 118 -0.84 1.47 5.31
CA PHE A 118 0.33 1.51 6.19
C PHE A 118 0.66 0.14 6.76
N GLU A 119 1.97 -0.16 6.87
CA GLU A 119 2.46 -1.40 7.46
C GLU A 119 3.89 -1.25 7.98
N GLU A 120 4.27 -2.10 8.93
CA GLU A 120 5.61 -2.20 9.51
C GLU A 120 6.27 -3.52 9.14
N GLY A 121 7.55 -3.46 8.80
CA GLY A 121 8.39 -4.65 8.65
C GLY A 121 8.22 -5.36 7.32
N LEU A 122 7.87 -4.63 6.27
CA LEU A 122 7.89 -5.12 4.89
C LEU A 122 9.32 -5.41 4.44
N GLN A 123 9.42 -6.22 3.39
CA GLN A 123 10.69 -6.44 2.70
C GLN A 123 10.74 -5.57 1.43
N PRO A 124 11.93 -5.27 0.90
CA PRO A 124 12.07 -4.48 -0.33
C PRO A 124 11.26 -5.03 -1.51
N TRP A 125 11.14 -6.34 -1.62
CA TRP A 125 10.37 -6.99 -2.70
C TRP A 125 8.83 -6.91 -2.52
N ASP A 126 8.35 -6.67 -1.30
CA ASP A 126 6.93 -6.42 -1.02
C ASP A 126 6.55 -5.00 -1.43
N LEU A 127 7.52 -4.08 -1.34
CA LEU A 127 7.32 -2.64 -1.45
C LEU A 127 7.61 -2.08 -2.85
N ALA A 128 8.75 -2.45 -3.45
CA ALA A 128 9.34 -1.73 -4.59
C ALA A 128 8.38 -1.52 -5.77
N ALA A 129 7.64 -2.54 -6.19
CA ALA A 129 6.72 -2.40 -7.32
C ALA A 129 5.50 -1.55 -6.96
N GLY A 130 4.84 -1.85 -5.84
CA GLY A 130 3.66 -1.11 -5.38
C GLY A 130 3.96 0.35 -5.06
N GLN A 131 5.14 0.63 -4.49
CA GLN A 131 5.60 1.99 -4.22
C GLN A 131 5.71 2.82 -5.50
N LEU A 132 6.36 2.30 -6.55
CA LEU A 132 6.46 3.02 -7.81
C LEU A 132 5.08 3.25 -8.43
N ILE A 133 4.23 2.22 -8.46
CA ILE A 133 2.87 2.32 -9.02
C ILE A 133 2.07 3.39 -8.26
N ALA A 134 2.11 3.41 -6.93
CA ALA A 134 1.39 4.39 -6.13
C ALA A 134 1.97 5.81 -6.31
N SER A 135 3.29 5.97 -6.33
CA SER A 135 3.95 7.24 -6.58
C SER A 135 3.58 7.83 -7.93
N GLU A 136 3.65 7.04 -9.00
CA GLU A 136 3.31 7.47 -10.36
C GLU A 136 1.80 7.75 -10.54
N ALA A 137 0.96 7.23 -9.65
CA ALA A 137 -0.47 7.55 -9.57
C ALA A 137 -0.78 8.81 -8.73
N GLY A 138 0.25 9.43 -8.11
CA GLY A 138 0.13 10.66 -7.33
C GLY A 138 -0.05 10.45 -5.83
N ALA A 139 0.25 9.27 -5.29
CA ALA A 139 0.28 9.04 -3.85
C ALA A 139 1.43 9.81 -3.18
N GLN A 140 1.20 10.25 -1.94
CA GLN A 140 2.23 10.69 -1.03
C GLN A 140 2.76 9.51 -0.23
N ILE A 141 4.08 9.43 -0.06
CA ILE A 141 4.77 8.27 0.52
C ILE A 141 5.76 8.73 1.58
N SER A 142 5.68 8.15 2.77
CA SER A 142 6.60 8.43 3.88
C SER A 142 6.68 7.23 4.84
N ASN A 143 7.51 7.36 5.87
CA ASN A 143 7.39 6.58 7.10
C ASN A 143 6.29 7.19 8.01
N PHE A 144 6.09 6.65 9.22
CA PHE A 144 5.08 7.15 10.16
C PHE A 144 5.41 8.50 10.80
N SER A 145 6.63 9.01 10.62
CA SER A 145 7.05 10.34 11.07
C SER A 145 7.01 11.38 9.95
N GLY A 146 6.56 11.03 8.75
CA GLY A 146 6.55 11.91 7.58
C GLY A 146 7.90 12.03 6.85
N GLU A 147 8.91 11.26 7.29
CA GLU A 147 10.24 11.21 6.68
C GLU A 147 10.28 10.22 5.51
N PRO A 148 11.35 10.15 4.71
CA PRO A 148 11.46 9.18 3.63
C PRO A 148 11.16 7.76 4.06
N ILE A 149 10.44 7.05 3.19
CA ILE A 149 9.99 5.67 3.42
C ILE A 149 11.15 4.71 3.70
N THR A 150 10.93 3.78 4.59
CA THR A 150 11.80 2.62 4.83
C THR A 150 10.95 1.36 4.86
N PRO A 151 11.50 0.18 4.56
CA PRO A 151 10.75 -1.08 4.69
C PRO A 151 10.23 -1.35 6.11
N SER A 152 10.86 -0.74 7.14
CA SER A 152 10.42 -0.89 8.53
C SER A 152 9.13 -0.16 8.84
N GLU A 153 8.85 0.96 8.16
CA GLU A 153 7.64 1.76 8.31
C GLU A 153 7.23 2.34 6.97
N VAL A 154 6.05 1.99 6.52
CA VAL A 154 5.50 2.35 5.21
C VAL A 154 4.14 3.00 5.39
N LEU A 155 4.00 4.23 4.92
CA LEU A 155 2.74 4.95 4.78
C LEU A 155 2.62 5.46 3.35
N VAL A 156 1.57 5.06 2.67
CA VAL A 156 1.21 5.49 1.32
C VAL A 156 -0.23 5.95 1.34
N SER A 157 -0.52 7.15 0.88
CA SER A 157 -1.89 7.69 0.91
C SER A 157 -2.14 8.69 -0.20
N THR A 158 -3.42 8.98 -0.43
CA THR A 158 -3.80 10.19 -1.17
C THR A 158 -3.30 11.43 -0.40
N PRO A 159 -2.85 12.50 -1.11
CA PRO A 159 -2.24 13.67 -0.47
C PRO A 159 -3.13 14.37 0.57
N GLY A 160 -4.45 14.39 0.34
CA GLY A 160 -5.41 15.12 1.20
C GLY A 160 -5.45 14.66 2.66
N ILE A 161 -5.10 13.40 2.95
CA ILE A 161 -5.13 12.85 4.32
C ILE A 161 -3.76 12.49 4.88
N HIS A 162 -2.66 12.64 4.10
CA HIS A 162 -1.34 12.14 4.49
C HIS A 162 -0.86 12.69 5.82
N SER A 163 -0.84 14.02 5.97
CA SER A 163 -0.38 14.67 7.19
C SER A 163 -1.22 14.31 8.43
N SER A 164 -2.54 14.15 8.23
CA SER A 164 -3.45 13.72 9.30
C SER A 164 -3.19 12.28 9.74
N LEU A 165 -2.84 11.39 8.79
CA LEU A 165 -2.44 10.02 9.10
C LEU A 165 -1.12 9.96 9.85
N VAL A 166 -0.09 10.71 9.42
CA VAL A 166 1.18 10.83 10.14
C VAL A 166 0.94 11.23 11.61
N ALA A 167 0.03 12.18 11.85
CA ALA A 167 -0.28 12.63 13.22
C ALA A 167 -1.07 11.59 14.05
N SER A 168 -1.69 10.59 13.40
CA SER A 168 -2.56 9.58 14.04
C SER A 168 -1.88 8.23 14.25
N LEU A 169 -0.76 7.94 13.58
CA LEU A 169 0.00 6.70 13.63
C LEU A 169 1.10 6.74 14.70
#